data_8ce5945d7271f9d5ed51790071ab76d3
#
_entry.id   8ce5945d7271f9d5ed51790071ab76d3
#
_cell.length_a   1.000
_cell.length_b   1.000
_cell.length_c   1.000
_cell.angle_alpha   90.00
_cell.angle_beta   90.00
_cell.angle_gamma   90.00
#
_symmetry.space_group_name_H-M   'P 1'
#
loop_
_entity.id
_entity.type
_entity.pdbx_description
1 polymer ?
#
loop_
_entity_poly.entity_id
_entity_poly.type
_entity_poly.pdbx_seq_one_letter_code
_entity_poly.pdbx_strand_id
1 'polypeptide(L)'
;MTIVQKWTGQETRALRHALRMTVDDFAGHLGVSRRTVCKWEVGRKAAQPRPEMQAALDTALRRASDEAVSRFSASAGGSTAPAVPGGYRVQSHKFIPAFIGVEAAENLARLPQVDSRRHDWLPVSATAVPHPTGRCTAHVFACGVLVFHLEQEVAPTNLAELAVWRYASYKEDLPWAARQIEQLLSDQLEGQVAVPEYVMSMYLLREPGCRREDLDNAIRLLSLPSVLVDRHATPRPQPVSEQVERGLLADGFDQFPAEPFGIPGVSVGFAAWSGLAYHAISPERALTADELLSLEIDVQMLWTYCRHIQRAVEEGRDPVMSERFGWRFLRGAHSRLTTARAQETAQHCLMRQAAVTTSGLPERLAQAQAALREAELMRDRGSA
;
A
#
# COMPACT_ATOMS: atom_id res chain seq x y z
N MET A 1 -32.11 -15.91 -15.39
CA MET A 1 -32.89 -14.84 -14.72
C MET A 1 -32.38 -14.71 -13.30
N THR A 2 -31.77 -13.58 -12.93
CA THR A 2 -31.20 -13.36 -11.59
C THR A 2 -32.37 -13.07 -10.64
N ILE A 3 -32.58 -13.95 -9.66
CA ILE A 3 -33.63 -13.77 -8.63
C ILE A 3 -32.95 -13.28 -7.36
N VAL A 4 -33.32 -12.08 -6.90
CA VAL A 4 -32.87 -11.54 -5.61
C VAL A 4 -33.81 -12.08 -4.54
N GLN A 5 -33.32 -12.94 -3.67
CA GLN A 5 -34.16 -13.51 -2.61
C GLN A 5 -34.62 -12.46 -1.59
N LYS A 6 -33.81 -11.43 -1.36
CA LYS A 6 -34.10 -10.37 -0.41
C LYS A 6 -33.31 -9.12 -0.74
N TRP A 7 -34.02 -8.01 -0.93
CA TRP A 7 -33.38 -6.72 -1.14
C TRP A 7 -32.94 -6.11 0.20
N THR A 8 -31.68 -5.74 0.27
CA THR A 8 -31.10 -4.92 1.33
C THR A 8 -30.57 -3.61 0.73
N GLY A 9 -30.03 -2.72 1.56
CA GLY A 9 -29.39 -1.51 1.04
C GLY A 9 -28.16 -1.82 0.18
N GLN A 10 -27.54 -2.97 0.38
CA GLN A 10 -26.41 -3.40 -0.43
C GLN A 10 -26.83 -3.77 -1.86
N GLU A 11 -27.86 -4.62 -2.02
CA GLU A 11 -28.37 -4.99 -3.33
C GLU A 11 -29.01 -3.78 -4.03
N THR A 12 -29.67 -2.88 -3.27
CA THR A 12 -30.22 -1.63 -3.79
C THR A 12 -29.13 -0.75 -4.40
N ARG A 13 -28.01 -0.60 -3.71
CA ARG A 13 -26.84 0.14 -4.23
C ARG A 13 -26.23 -0.54 -5.46
N ALA A 14 -26.09 -1.86 -5.41
CA ALA A 14 -25.56 -2.64 -6.54
C ALA A 14 -26.42 -2.44 -7.80
N LEU A 15 -27.74 -2.44 -7.66
CA LEU A 15 -28.66 -2.19 -8.79
C LEU A 15 -28.49 -0.78 -9.35
N ARG A 16 -28.40 0.24 -8.50
CA ARG A 16 -28.19 1.62 -8.93
C ARG A 16 -26.88 1.76 -9.74
N HIS A 17 -25.80 1.19 -9.25
CA HIS A 17 -24.51 1.23 -9.97
C HIS A 17 -24.58 0.45 -11.30
N ALA A 18 -25.23 -0.70 -11.30
CA ALA A 18 -25.43 -1.50 -12.51
C ALA A 18 -26.21 -0.75 -13.60
N LEU A 19 -27.18 0.06 -13.18
CA LEU A 19 -27.94 0.96 -14.04
C LEU A 19 -27.21 2.26 -14.40
N ARG A 20 -26.02 2.51 -13.82
CA ARG A 20 -25.23 3.75 -13.99
C ARG A 20 -25.99 5.02 -13.60
N MET A 21 -26.85 4.94 -12.58
CA MET A 21 -27.67 6.05 -12.12
C MET A 21 -27.03 6.77 -10.93
N THR A 22 -27.19 8.10 -10.88
CA THR A 22 -26.94 8.86 -9.66
C THR A 22 -27.99 8.49 -8.59
N VAL A 23 -27.77 8.91 -7.32
CA VAL A 23 -28.76 8.67 -6.25
C VAL A 23 -30.08 9.37 -6.57
N ASP A 24 -30.04 10.56 -7.18
CA ASP A 24 -31.22 11.33 -7.53
C ASP A 24 -32.00 10.68 -8.67
N ASP A 25 -31.31 10.26 -9.73
CA ASP A 25 -31.94 9.57 -10.86
C ASP A 25 -32.58 8.26 -10.44
N PHE A 26 -31.88 7.50 -9.58
CA PHE A 26 -32.41 6.22 -9.08
C PHE A 26 -33.60 6.41 -8.14
N ALA A 27 -33.57 7.45 -7.31
CA ALA A 27 -34.70 7.81 -6.47
C ALA A 27 -35.92 8.17 -7.32
N GLY A 28 -35.74 9.00 -8.37
CA GLY A 28 -36.78 9.31 -9.37
C GLY A 28 -37.28 8.07 -10.09
N HIS A 29 -36.37 7.18 -10.50
CA HIS A 29 -36.70 5.93 -11.19
C HIS A 29 -37.58 4.96 -10.35
N LEU A 30 -37.34 4.94 -9.02
CA LEU A 30 -38.13 4.13 -8.07
C LEU A 30 -39.33 4.87 -7.49
N GLY A 31 -39.52 6.16 -7.77
CA GLY A 31 -40.61 6.97 -7.19
C GLY A 31 -40.43 7.24 -5.69
N VAL A 32 -39.20 7.31 -5.18
CA VAL A 32 -38.89 7.56 -3.76
C VAL A 32 -38.06 8.83 -3.59
N SER A 33 -37.93 9.31 -2.34
CA SER A 33 -37.04 10.45 -2.08
C SER A 33 -35.57 10.02 -2.10
N ARG A 34 -34.68 10.94 -2.52
CA ARG A 34 -33.21 10.76 -2.37
C ARG A 34 -32.82 10.29 -0.97
N ARG A 35 -33.43 10.89 0.08
CA ARG A 35 -33.15 10.52 1.47
C ARG A 35 -33.47 9.05 1.75
N THR A 36 -34.49 8.50 1.11
CA THR A 36 -34.85 7.08 1.25
C THR A 36 -33.77 6.18 0.68
N VAL A 37 -33.29 6.46 -0.53
CA VAL A 37 -32.19 5.71 -1.16
C VAL A 37 -30.93 5.80 -0.31
N CYS A 38 -30.52 7.00 0.10
CA CYS A 38 -29.36 7.20 0.97
C CYS A 38 -29.50 6.40 2.28
N LYS A 39 -30.67 6.38 2.90
CA LYS A 39 -30.91 5.62 4.15
C LYS A 39 -30.74 4.12 3.92
N TRP A 40 -31.21 3.59 2.81
CA TRP A 40 -31.00 2.18 2.47
C TRP A 40 -29.53 1.88 2.25
N GLU A 41 -28.85 2.67 1.44
CA GLU A 41 -27.45 2.44 1.09
C GLU A 41 -26.50 2.58 2.29
N VAL A 42 -26.76 3.52 3.20
CA VAL A 42 -26.01 3.67 4.47
C VAL A 42 -26.26 2.48 5.39
N GLY A 43 -27.50 2.01 5.50
CA GLY A 43 -27.86 0.88 6.36
C GLY A 43 -27.41 -0.49 5.82
N ARG A 44 -26.97 -0.57 4.56
CA ARG A 44 -26.44 -1.80 3.90
C ARG A 44 -27.30 -3.04 4.16
N LYS A 45 -26.68 -4.15 4.64
CA LYS A 45 -27.37 -5.42 4.94
C LYS A 45 -28.43 -5.29 6.03
N ALA A 46 -28.30 -4.32 6.94
CA ALA A 46 -29.27 -4.07 7.99
C ALA A 46 -30.51 -3.29 7.52
N ALA A 47 -30.37 -2.49 6.44
CA ALA A 47 -31.49 -1.75 5.88
C ALA A 47 -32.26 -2.61 4.88
N GLN A 48 -33.53 -2.85 5.17
CA GLN A 48 -34.42 -3.60 4.27
C GLN A 48 -35.51 -2.65 3.75
N PRO A 49 -35.59 -2.45 2.42
CA PRO A 49 -36.75 -1.79 1.82
C PRO A 49 -38.06 -2.50 2.17
N ARG A 50 -39.13 -1.74 2.30
CA ARG A 50 -40.46 -2.30 2.53
C ARG A 50 -40.88 -3.21 1.33
N PRO A 51 -41.83 -4.13 1.53
CA PRO A 51 -42.21 -5.10 0.48
C PRO A 51 -42.59 -4.43 -0.86
N GLU A 52 -43.28 -3.29 -0.82
CA GLU A 52 -43.67 -2.55 -2.02
C GLU A 52 -42.43 -2.04 -2.79
N MET A 53 -41.40 -1.64 -2.04
CA MET A 53 -40.15 -1.17 -2.62
C MET A 53 -39.28 -2.33 -3.13
N GLN A 54 -39.36 -3.49 -2.49
CA GLN A 54 -38.69 -4.70 -3.03
C GLN A 54 -39.29 -5.08 -4.38
N ALA A 55 -40.62 -5.04 -4.54
CA ALA A 55 -41.29 -5.27 -5.81
C ALA A 55 -40.93 -4.23 -6.89
N ALA A 56 -40.72 -2.97 -6.49
CA ALA A 56 -40.26 -1.92 -7.41
C ALA A 56 -38.80 -2.19 -7.86
N LEU A 57 -37.91 -2.65 -6.96
CA LEU A 57 -36.55 -3.03 -7.26
C LEU A 57 -36.49 -4.26 -8.18
N ASP A 58 -37.32 -5.28 -7.95
CA ASP A 58 -37.48 -6.42 -8.83
C ASP A 58 -37.92 -6.00 -10.24
N THR A 59 -38.82 -5.03 -10.32
CA THR A 59 -39.30 -4.50 -11.60
C THR A 59 -38.21 -3.72 -12.31
N ALA A 60 -37.43 -2.90 -11.60
CA ALA A 60 -36.30 -2.19 -12.16
C ALA A 60 -35.23 -3.14 -12.71
N LEU A 61 -34.91 -4.21 -11.99
CA LEU A 61 -33.95 -5.23 -12.43
C LEU A 61 -34.47 -6.00 -13.66
N ARG A 62 -35.75 -6.37 -13.71
CA ARG A 62 -36.35 -7.05 -14.88
C ARG A 62 -36.38 -6.21 -16.15
N ARG A 63 -36.49 -4.88 -16.01
CA ARG A 63 -36.48 -3.92 -17.12
C ARG A 63 -35.10 -3.46 -17.52
N ALA A 64 -34.07 -3.83 -16.77
CA ALA A 64 -32.69 -3.49 -17.07
C ALA A 64 -32.19 -4.21 -18.32
N SER A 65 -31.26 -3.61 -19.03
CA SER A 65 -30.57 -4.27 -20.15
C SER A 65 -29.79 -5.50 -19.68
N ASP A 66 -29.57 -6.47 -20.55
CA ASP A 66 -28.79 -7.69 -20.24
C ASP A 66 -27.40 -7.33 -19.68
N GLU A 67 -26.81 -6.27 -20.19
CA GLU A 67 -25.53 -5.74 -19.70
C GLU A 67 -25.63 -5.19 -18.27
N ALA A 68 -26.71 -4.48 -17.93
CA ALA A 68 -26.95 -3.99 -16.57
C ALA A 68 -27.28 -5.15 -15.61
N VAL A 69 -28.05 -6.15 -16.06
CA VAL A 69 -28.29 -7.37 -15.28
C VAL A 69 -26.99 -8.12 -15.00
N SER A 70 -26.11 -8.20 -16.00
CA SER A 70 -24.79 -8.84 -15.86
C SER A 70 -23.93 -8.09 -14.83
N ARG A 71 -23.87 -6.75 -14.90
CA ARG A 71 -23.17 -5.91 -13.90
C ARG A 71 -23.78 -6.06 -12.51
N PHE A 72 -25.09 -6.09 -12.41
CA PHE A 72 -25.80 -6.32 -11.14
C PHE A 72 -25.45 -7.67 -10.54
N SER A 73 -25.52 -8.74 -11.33
CA SER A 73 -25.17 -10.10 -10.86
C SER A 73 -23.73 -10.19 -10.37
N ALA A 74 -22.83 -9.50 -11.02
CA ALA A 74 -21.44 -9.38 -10.58
C ALA A 74 -21.30 -8.62 -9.26
N SER A 75 -22.16 -7.62 -9.02
CA SER A 75 -22.07 -6.73 -7.84
C SER A 75 -22.94 -7.16 -6.66
N ALA A 76 -24.14 -7.73 -6.92
CA ALA A 76 -25.15 -8.11 -5.93
C ALA A 76 -24.98 -9.54 -5.42
N GLY A 77 -24.22 -10.36 -6.13
CA GLY A 77 -23.74 -11.65 -5.62
C GLY A 77 -22.97 -11.34 -4.36
N GLY A 78 -23.71 -11.26 -3.24
CA GLY A 78 -23.17 -10.86 -1.94
C GLY A 78 -21.96 -11.69 -1.63
N SER A 79 -20.89 -11.02 -1.35
CA SER A 79 -19.66 -11.43 -0.65
C SER A 79 -19.45 -12.93 -0.34
N THR A 80 -19.73 -13.75 -1.29
CA THR A 80 -18.93 -14.87 -1.69
C THR A 80 -18.20 -14.37 -2.93
N ALA A 81 -17.01 -13.75 -2.73
CA ALA A 81 -16.05 -13.70 -3.81
C ALA A 81 -16.13 -15.09 -4.47
N PRO A 82 -16.33 -15.19 -5.79
CA PRO A 82 -16.48 -16.50 -6.41
C PRO A 82 -15.31 -17.33 -5.95
N ALA A 83 -15.60 -18.49 -5.31
CA ALA A 83 -14.58 -19.45 -4.98
C ALA A 83 -13.95 -19.83 -6.31
N VAL A 84 -12.76 -19.32 -6.58
CA VAL A 84 -12.06 -19.63 -7.81
C VAL A 84 -11.46 -21.01 -7.60
N PRO A 85 -11.71 -21.96 -8.50
CA PRO A 85 -11.02 -23.23 -8.44
C PRO A 85 -9.51 -22.95 -8.49
N GLY A 86 -8.81 -23.16 -7.36
CA GLY A 86 -7.37 -22.96 -7.25
C GLY A 86 -6.91 -21.83 -6.30
N GLY A 87 -7.79 -20.91 -5.89
CA GLY A 87 -7.42 -19.79 -5.00
C GLY A 87 -6.49 -18.75 -5.65
N TYR A 88 -5.97 -17.85 -4.82
CA TYR A 88 -4.95 -16.87 -5.23
C TYR A 88 -3.57 -17.37 -4.81
N ARG A 89 -2.56 -17.18 -5.64
CA ARG A 89 -1.16 -17.27 -5.21
C ARG A 89 -0.54 -15.90 -5.18
N VAL A 90 -0.24 -15.45 -3.98
CA VAL A 90 0.29 -14.12 -3.73
C VAL A 90 1.65 -14.25 -3.05
N GLN A 91 2.68 -13.70 -3.68
CA GLN A 91 3.96 -13.46 -3.04
C GLN A 91 3.88 -12.10 -2.37
N SER A 92 3.93 -12.11 -1.04
CA SER A 92 3.89 -10.91 -0.22
C SER A 92 5.29 -10.49 0.17
N HIS A 93 5.59 -9.22 -0.04
CA HIS A 93 6.80 -8.57 0.43
C HIS A 93 6.41 -7.41 1.33
N LYS A 94 7.01 -7.33 2.50
CA LYS A 94 6.80 -6.22 3.43
C LYS A 94 8.13 -5.57 3.74
N PHE A 95 8.12 -4.26 3.74
CA PHE A 95 9.27 -3.44 4.07
C PHE A 95 8.97 -2.69 5.36
N ILE A 96 9.82 -2.87 6.36
CA ILE A 96 9.67 -2.27 7.68
C ILE A 96 10.92 -1.45 7.95
N PRO A 97 10.91 -0.15 7.64
CA PRO A 97 12.08 0.69 7.77
C PRO A 97 12.21 1.27 9.18
N ALA A 98 13.44 1.49 9.61
CA ALA A 98 13.80 2.20 10.82
C ALA A 98 15.09 2.97 10.63
N PHE A 99 15.25 4.12 11.30
CA PHE A 99 16.53 4.79 11.41
C PHE A 99 17.26 4.30 12.67
N ILE A 100 18.44 3.72 12.48
CA ILE A 100 19.27 3.14 13.55
C ILE A 100 20.54 3.94 13.85
N GLY A 101 20.82 4.95 13.03
CA GLY A 101 22.05 5.74 13.12
C GLY A 101 23.19 5.21 12.27
N VAL A 102 24.09 6.12 11.85
CA VAL A 102 25.21 5.82 10.95
C VAL A 102 26.20 4.86 11.61
N GLU A 103 26.55 5.11 12.87
CA GLU A 103 27.50 4.29 13.62
C GLU A 103 27.00 2.84 13.79
N ALA A 104 25.74 2.67 14.19
CA ALA A 104 25.14 1.36 14.32
C ALA A 104 25.09 0.62 12.96
N ALA A 105 24.79 1.32 11.88
CA ALA A 105 24.80 0.76 10.54
C ALA A 105 26.19 0.31 10.10
N GLU A 106 27.24 1.11 10.38
CA GLU A 106 28.62 0.75 10.09
C GLU A 106 29.08 -0.47 10.90
N ASN A 107 28.69 -0.57 12.15
CA ASN A 107 29.02 -1.70 13.01
C ASN A 107 28.33 -3.00 12.54
N LEU A 108 27.03 -2.92 12.21
CA LEU A 108 26.32 -4.06 11.64
C LEU A 108 26.91 -4.52 10.30
N ALA A 109 27.36 -3.59 9.47
CA ALA A 109 28.00 -3.89 8.18
C ALA A 109 29.34 -4.65 8.30
N ARG A 110 29.98 -4.62 9.45
CA ARG A 110 31.27 -5.32 9.73
C ARG A 110 31.07 -6.76 10.20
N LEU A 111 29.85 -7.18 10.48
CA LEU A 111 29.59 -8.55 10.96
C LEU A 111 29.90 -9.57 9.86
N PRO A 112 30.56 -10.71 10.18
CA PRO A 112 31.07 -11.65 9.19
C PRO A 112 30.01 -12.41 8.39
N GLN A 113 28.75 -12.32 8.74
CA GLN A 113 27.62 -13.00 8.07
C GLN A 113 26.89 -12.12 7.05
N VAL A 114 27.41 -10.94 6.78
CA VAL A 114 26.73 -9.93 5.99
C VAL A 114 27.22 -10.00 4.55
N ASP A 115 26.30 -10.32 3.64
CA ASP A 115 26.55 -10.22 2.20
C ASP A 115 26.49 -8.74 1.79
N SER A 116 27.65 -8.16 1.46
CA SER A 116 27.74 -6.77 1.00
C SER A 116 27.35 -6.71 -0.48
N ARG A 117 26.08 -6.54 -0.76
CA ARG A 117 25.61 -6.24 -2.11
C ARG A 117 25.86 -4.75 -2.39
N ARG A 118 26.51 -4.45 -3.49
CA ARG A 118 26.51 -3.07 -3.98
C ARG A 118 25.13 -2.77 -4.55
N HIS A 119 24.34 -2.04 -3.82
CA HIS A 119 23.30 -1.22 -4.44
C HIS A 119 24.01 -0.22 -5.35
N ASP A 120 23.48 0.09 -6.53
CA ASP A 120 24.15 0.87 -7.58
C ASP A 120 24.78 2.17 -7.11
N TRP A 121 24.41 2.70 -5.97
CA TRP A 121 24.85 4.03 -5.52
C TRP A 121 25.11 4.18 -4.02
N LEU A 122 24.67 3.25 -3.18
CA LEU A 122 24.88 3.29 -1.74
C LEU A 122 25.31 1.91 -1.25
N PRO A 123 26.38 1.82 -0.44
CA PRO A 123 26.72 0.56 0.20
C PRO A 123 25.55 0.06 1.05
N VAL A 124 25.12 -1.15 0.80
CA VAL A 124 24.12 -1.86 1.56
C VAL A 124 24.70 -3.18 2.01
N SER A 125 24.49 -3.51 3.26
CA SER A 125 24.79 -4.82 3.82
C SER A 125 23.49 -5.56 4.04
N ALA A 126 23.43 -6.83 3.71
CA ALA A 126 22.23 -7.65 3.84
C ALA A 126 22.52 -8.84 4.73
N THR A 127 21.67 -9.09 5.73
CA THR A 127 21.77 -10.25 6.62
C THR A 127 20.40 -10.92 6.79
N ALA A 128 20.38 -12.24 6.87
CA ALA A 128 19.18 -12.98 7.17
C ALA A 128 18.82 -12.81 8.65
N VAL A 129 17.53 -12.55 8.91
CA VAL A 129 16.98 -12.40 10.25
C VAL A 129 15.88 -13.46 10.46
N PRO A 130 15.89 -14.21 11.56
CA PRO A 130 14.84 -15.18 11.83
C PRO A 130 13.46 -14.53 11.92
N HIS A 131 12.48 -15.07 11.17
CA HIS A 131 11.09 -14.67 11.24
C HIS A 131 10.19 -15.90 11.37
N PRO A 132 9.13 -15.87 12.21
CA PRO A 132 8.33 -17.06 12.51
C PRO A 132 7.53 -17.59 11.30
N THR A 133 7.19 -16.75 10.33
CA THR A 133 6.26 -17.12 9.25
C THR A 133 6.81 -16.88 7.84
N GLY A 134 8.05 -16.39 7.68
CA GLY A 134 8.59 -16.08 6.37
C GLY A 134 10.11 -15.93 6.36
N ARG A 135 10.65 -15.58 5.22
CA ARG A 135 12.06 -15.21 5.07
C ARG A 135 12.21 -13.72 5.31
N CYS A 136 13.13 -13.34 6.17
CA CYS A 136 13.44 -11.93 6.39
C CYS A 136 14.90 -11.63 6.08
N THR A 137 15.13 -10.54 5.36
CA THR A 137 16.45 -9.96 5.12
C THR A 137 16.48 -8.54 5.68
N ALA A 138 17.44 -8.26 6.52
CA ALA A 138 17.72 -6.91 6.99
C ALA A 138 18.71 -6.23 6.02
N HIS A 139 18.27 -5.16 5.37
CA HIS A 139 19.11 -4.31 4.51
C HIS A 139 19.58 -3.11 5.34
N VAL A 140 20.87 -3.03 5.57
CA VAL A 140 21.50 -1.97 6.38
C VAL A 140 22.22 -1.01 5.46
N PHE A 141 21.73 0.21 5.36
CA PHE A 141 22.31 1.26 4.52
C PHE A 141 23.29 2.11 5.31
N ALA A 142 24.42 2.47 4.66
CA ALA A 142 25.46 3.27 5.29
C ALA A 142 24.99 4.65 5.81
N CYS A 143 23.83 5.15 5.36
CA CYS A 143 23.21 6.38 5.87
C CYS A 143 22.48 6.20 7.21
N GLY A 144 22.55 5.02 7.83
CA GLY A 144 21.92 4.74 9.11
C GLY A 144 20.48 4.24 9.04
N VAL A 145 20.01 3.87 7.87
CA VAL A 145 18.68 3.27 7.69
C VAL A 145 18.78 1.75 7.63
N LEU A 146 17.91 1.08 8.36
CA LEU A 146 17.65 -0.36 8.30
C LEU A 146 16.29 -0.58 7.65
N VAL A 147 16.20 -1.51 6.70
CA VAL A 147 14.93 -1.94 6.12
C VAL A 147 14.82 -3.46 6.26
N PHE A 148 13.91 -3.94 7.08
CA PHE A 148 13.54 -5.34 7.07
C PHE A 148 12.68 -5.64 5.85
N HIS A 149 13.11 -6.58 5.04
CA HIS A 149 12.35 -7.12 3.92
C HIS A 149 11.87 -8.51 4.28
N LEU A 150 10.59 -8.62 4.59
CA LEU A 150 9.91 -9.88 4.91
C LEU A 150 9.21 -10.43 3.67
N GLU A 151 9.53 -11.65 3.29
CA GLU A 151 8.94 -12.36 2.17
C GLU A 151 8.10 -13.55 2.68
N GLN A 152 6.86 -13.64 2.18
CA GLN A 152 5.92 -14.71 2.51
C GLN A 152 5.16 -15.12 1.25
N GLU A 153 4.90 -16.42 1.11
CA GLU A 153 3.97 -16.93 0.10
C GLU A 153 2.63 -17.23 0.77
N VAL A 154 1.54 -16.74 0.16
CA VAL A 154 0.19 -16.85 0.70
C VAL A 154 -0.73 -17.38 -0.39
N ALA A 155 -1.54 -18.35 -0.04
CA ALA A 155 -2.50 -18.98 -0.95
C ALA A 155 -3.93 -18.91 -0.39
N PRO A 156 -4.52 -17.70 -0.25
CA PRO A 156 -5.88 -17.55 0.23
C PRO A 156 -6.88 -18.06 -0.81
N THR A 157 -7.97 -18.64 -0.36
CA THR A 157 -9.02 -19.13 -1.23
C THR A 157 -9.89 -18.02 -1.80
N ASN A 158 -9.88 -16.85 -1.15
CA ASN A 158 -10.65 -15.67 -1.55
C ASN A 158 -10.05 -14.38 -0.98
N LEU A 159 -10.54 -13.23 -1.46
CA LEU A 159 -10.07 -11.91 -1.01
C LEU A 159 -10.37 -11.61 0.47
N ALA A 160 -11.41 -12.21 1.06
CA ALA A 160 -11.72 -12.00 2.46
C ALA A 160 -10.68 -12.67 3.37
N GLU A 161 -10.23 -13.88 3.03
CA GLU A 161 -9.13 -14.54 3.73
C GLU A 161 -7.82 -13.76 3.60
N LEU A 162 -7.54 -13.25 2.39
CA LEU A 162 -6.37 -12.39 2.17
C LEU A 162 -6.45 -11.13 3.03
N ALA A 163 -7.61 -10.49 3.13
CA ALA A 163 -7.82 -9.29 3.94
C ALA A 163 -7.57 -9.57 5.44
N VAL A 164 -8.08 -10.68 5.95
CA VAL A 164 -7.85 -11.11 7.35
C VAL A 164 -6.36 -11.34 7.60
N TRP A 165 -5.71 -12.06 6.69
CA TRP A 165 -4.27 -12.33 6.80
C TRP A 165 -3.44 -11.05 6.77
N ARG A 166 -3.69 -10.14 5.84
CA ARG A 166 -3.00 -8.85 5.72
C ARG A 166 -3.07 -8.07 7.02
N TYR A 167 -4.25 -7.98 7.61
CA TYR A 167 -4.46 -7.24 8.83
C TYR A 167 -3.78 -7.87 10.06
N ALA A 168 -3.91 -9.18 10.24
CA ALA A 168 -3.26 -9.90 11.33
C ALA A 168 -1.75 -9.73 11.27
N SER A 169 -1.20 -9.91 10.10
CA SER A 169 0.23 -9.80 9.82
C SER A 169 0.75 -8.38 10.08
N TYR A 170 0.03 -7.34 9.67
CA TYR A 170 0.40 -5.95 9.98
C TYR A 170 0.54 -5.69 11.48
N LYS A 171 -0.35 -6.24 12.31
CA LYS A 171 -0.30 -6.10 13.77
C LYS A 171 0.92 -6.76 14.41
N GLU A 172 1.39 -7.84 13.83
CA GLU A 172 2.48 -8.65 14.38
C GLU A 172 3.85 -8.16 13.93
N ASP A 173 3.94 -7.65 12.72
CA ASP A 173 5.21 -7.31 12.07
C ASP A 173 5.93 -6.13 12.74
N LEU A 174 5.22 -5.04 13.11
CA LEU A 174 5.84 -3.89 13.77
C LEU A 174 6.45 -4.22 15.15
N PRO A 175 5.71 -4.89 16.06
CA PRO A 175 6.29 -5.31 17.33
C PRO A 175 7.44 -6.32 17.17
N TRP A 176 7.37 -7.19 16.15
CA TRP A 176 8.47 -8.10 15.84
C TRP A 176 9.71 -7.33 15.40
N ALA A 177 9.57 -6.38 14.46
CA ALA A 177 10.68 -5.56 13.96
C ALA A 177 11.33 -4.76 15.10
N ALA A 178 10.54 -4.18 16.01
CA ALA A 178 11.07 -3.47 17.18
C ALA A 178 11.96 -4.37 18.04
N ARG A 179 11.50 -5.60 18.37
CA ARG A 179 12.30 -6.56 19.12
C ARG A 179 13.57 -6.99 18.38
N GLN A 180 13.52 -7.13 17.03
CA GLN A 180 14.72 -7.46 16.25
C GLN A 180 15.74 -6.32 16.27
N ILE A 181 15.30 -5.06 16.21
CA ILE A 181 16.19 -3.90 16.32
C ILE A 181 16.86 -3.90 17.71
N GLU A 182 16.10 -4.09 18.78
CA GLU A 182 16.65 -4.19 20.14
C GLU A 182 17.70 -5.30 20.24
N GLN A 183 17.44 -6.47 19.66
CA GLN A 183 18.39 -7.59 19.67
C GLN A 183 19.66 -7.31 18.84
N LEU A 184 19.51 -6.72 17.66
CA LEU A 184 20.63 -6.40 16.77
C LEU A 184 21.54 -5.30 17.33
N LEU A 185 20.98 -4.40 18.13
CA LEU A 185 21.64 -3.23 18.65
C LEU A 185 21.86 -3.27 20.18
N SER A 186 21.60 -4.40 20.82
CA SER A 186 21.66 -4.54 22.30
C SER A 186 22.94 -4.02 22.94
N ASP A 187 24.07 -4.14 22.23
CA ASP A 187 25.38 -3.71 22.70
C ASP A 187 25.76 -2.26 22.24
N GLN A 188 24.87 -1.58 21.51
CA GLN A 188 25.20 -0.32 20.82
C GLN A 188 24.20 0.81 21.10
N LEU A 189 23.03 0.52 21.68
CA LEU A 189 22.01 1.52 21.99
C LEU A 189 22.28 2.17 23.35
N GLU A 190 23.19 3.14 23.42
CA GLU A 190 23.20 4.08 24.53
C GLU A 190 22.05 5.10 24.33
N GLY A 191 20.84 4.74 24.78
CA GLY A 191 19.75 5.70 24.99
C GLY A 191 18.90 6.09 23.77
N GLN A 192 19.14 5.60 22.57
CA GLN A 192 18.28 5.85 21.40
C GLN A 192 17.52 4.58 20.99
N VAL A 193 16.21 4.59 21.19
CA VAL A 193 15.34 3.49 20.71
C VAL A 193 14.98 3.78 19.26
N ALA A 194 15.56 3.00 18.34
CA ALA A 194 15.11 3.00 16.96
C ALA A 194 13.76 2.29 16.89
N VAL A 195 12.72 2.99 16.47
CA VAL A 195 11.36 2.45 16.37
C VAL A 195 10.97 2.33 14.90
N PRO A 196 10.52 1.16 14.44
CA PRO A 196 9.96 1.03 13.10
C PRO A 196 8.67 1.84 13.02
N GLU A 197 8.52 2.63 11.94
CA GLU A 197 7.43 3.61 11.86
C GLU A 197 6.18 3.04 11.19
N TYR A 198 6.34 2.16 10.19
CA TYR A 198 5.23 1.61 9.41
C TYR A 198 5.63 0.34 8.67
N VAL A 199 4.66 -0.28 8.03
CA VAL A 199 4.84 -1.41 7.12
C VAL A 199 4.37 -0.99 5.73
N MET A 200 5.28 -1.01 4.76
CA MET A 200 4.94 -0.96 3.35
C MET A 200 4.73 -2.38 2.84
N SER A 201 3.63 -2.63 2.15
CA SER A 201 3.28 -3.96 1.66
C SER A 201 3.28 -4.00 0.13
N MET A 202 3.98 -4.98 -0.46
CA MET A 202 3.94 -5.24 -1.87
C MET A 202 3.42 -6.65 -2.14
N TYR A 203 2.48 -6.79 -3.07
CA TYR A 203 1.85 -8.05 -3.42
C TYR A 203 2.09 -8.36 -4.90
N LEU A 204 2.76 -9.48 -5.16
CA LEU A 204 2.93 -10.00 -6.51
C LEU A 204 1.94 -11.15 -6.70
N LEU A 205 0.91 -10.92 -7.52
CA LEU A 205 -0.01 -11.97 -7.90
C LEU A 205 0.64 -12.89 -8.92
N ARG A 206 0.81 -14.16 -8.54
CA ARG A 206 1.33 -15.20 -9.44
C ARG A 206 0.22 -15.84 -10.25
N GLU A 207 -0.86 -16.19 -9.58
CA GLU A 207 -2.06 -16.76 -10.20
C GLU A 207 -3.25 -15.93 -9.74
N PRO A 208 -3.80 -15.04 -10.60
CA PRO A 208 -4.97 -14.27 -10.24
C PRO A 208 -6.18 -15.21 -10.16
N GLY A 209 -6.73 -15.32 -8.96
CA GLY A 209 -7.96 -16.08 -8.74
C GLY A 209 -9.22 -15.38 -9.24
N CYS A 210 -9.10 -14.41 -10.15
CA CYS A 210 -10.19 -13.66 -10.72
C CYS A 210 -10.19 -13.75 -12.24
N ARG A 211 -11.31 -13.40 -12.87
CA ARG A 211 -11.37 -13.25 -14.31
C ARG A 211 -10.42 -12.15 -14.75
N ARG A 212 -9.91 -12.23 -15.97
CA ARG A 212 -9.03 -11.21 -16.53
C ARG A 212 -9.67 -9.81 -16.52
N GLU A 213 -10.99 -9.74 -16.66
CA GLU A 213 -11.79 -8.50 -16.63
C GLU A 213 -11.82 -7.86 -15.22
N ASP A 214 -11.68 -8.67 -14.16
CA ASP A 214 -11.68 -8.23 -12.77
C ASP A 214 -10.27 -8.00 -12.22
N LEU A 215 -9.24 -8.27 -13.02
CA LEU A 215 -7.85 -8.24 -12.59
C LEU A 215 -7.41 -6.86 -12.11
N ASP A 216 -7.77 -5.81 -12.86
CA ASP A 216 -7.43 -4.43 -12.50
C ASP A 216 -8.01 -4.06 -11.14
N ASN A 217 -9.26 -4.43 -10.88
CA ASN A 217 -9.92 -4.19 -9.61
C ASN A 217 -9.26 -4.97 -8.46
N ALA A 218 -8.89 -6.23 -8.71
CA ALA A 218 -8.22 -7.06 -7.71
C ALA A 218 -6.84 -6.51 -7.34
N ILE A 219 -6.03 -6.13 -8.35
CA ILE A 219 -4.71 -5.56 -8.12
C ILE A 219 -4.81 -4.19 -7.46
N ARG A 220 -5.74 -3.32 -7.88
CA ARG A 220 -6.00 -2.04 -7.22
C ARG A 220 -6.41 -2.23 -5.77
N LEU A 221 -7.31 -3.17 -5.46
CA LEU A 221 -7.71 -3.47 -4.09
C LEU A 221 -6.52 -3.91 -3.22
N LEU A 222 -5.65 -4.76 -3.76
CA LEU A 222 -4.44 -5.22 -3.08
C LEU A 222 -3.42 -4.10 -2.85
N SER A 223 -3.34 -3.11 -3.72
CA SER A 223 -2.44 -1.97 -3.56
C SER A 223 -2.87 -1.02 -2.43
N LEU A 224 -4.14 -1.03 -2.04
CA LEU A 224 -4.63 -0.14 -0.98
C LEU A 224 -4.10 -0.57 0.39
N PRO A 225 -3.83 0.40 1.29
CA PRO A 225 -3.39 0.09 2.65
C PRO A 225 -4.36 -0.84 3.36
N SER A 226 -3.86 -1.91 3.96
CA SER A 226 -4.69 -2.92 4.65
C SER A 226 -5.53 -2.31 5.78
N VAL A 227 -4.99 -1.34 6.49
CA VAL A 227 -5.69 -0.63 7.58
C VAL A 227 -6.95 0.11 7.10
N LEU A 228 -7.02 0.47 5.81
CA LEU A 228 -8.15 1.18 5.23
C LEU A 228 -9.20 0.25 4.62
N VAL A 229 -8.78 -0.87 4.07
CA VAL A 229 -9.62 -1.72 3.20
C VAL A 229 -10.03 -3.02 3.87
N ASP A 230 -9.21 -3.56 4.75
CA ASP A 230 -9.43 -4.86 5.38
C ASP A 230 -10.45 -4.76 6.54
N ARG A 231 -11.69 -4.43 6.18
CA ARG A 231 -12.79 -4.16 7.13
C ARG A 231 -13.26 -5.35 7.92
N HIS A 232 -12.99 -6.54 7.41
CA HIS A 232 -13.40 -7.79 8.05
C HIS A 232 -12.43 -8.21 9.16
N ALA A 233 -11.28 -7.58 9.22
CA ALA A 233 -10.33 -7.79 10.30
C ALA A 233 -10.83 -7.09 11.58
N THR A 234 -11.17 -7.85 12.59
CA THR A 234 -11.57 -7.36 13.92
C THR A 234 -10.63 -7.91 14.99
N PRO A 235 -10.26 -7.10 16.01
CA PRO A 235 -10.52 -5.69 16.19
C PRO A 235 -9.60 -4.80 15.33
N ARG A 236 -10.09 -3.64 14.92
CA ARG A 236 -9.25 -2.62 14.25
C ARG A 236 -8.34 -1.96 15.28
N PRO A 237 -7.06 -1.72 14.98
CA PRO A 237 -6.12 -1.15 15.94
C PRO A 237 -6.40 0.33 16.26
N GLN A 238 -6.93 1.08 15.29
CA GLN A 238 -7.31 2.48 15.44
C GLN A 238 -8.57 2.77 14.61
N PRO A 239 -9.43 3.68 15.04
CA PRO A 239 -10.47 4.19 14.18
C PRO A 239 -9.76 4.92 13.03
N VAL A 240 -9.78 4.32 11.83
CA VAL A 240 -9.63 5.10 10.60
C VAL A 240 -10.63 6.23 10.74
N SER A 241 -10.21 7.48 10.52
CA SER A 241 -11.12 8.59 10.72
C SER A 241 -12.40 8.27 9.93
N GLU A 242 -13.55 8.37 10.56
CA GLU A 242 -14.85 8.10 9.93
C GLU A 242 -15.04 8.88 8.62
N GLN A 243 -14.31 9.98 8.47
CA GLN A 243 -14.31 10.81 7.29
C GLN A 243 -13.59 10.14 6.13
N VAL A 244 -12.43 9.51 6.37
CA VAL A 244 -11.68 8.74 5.36
C VAL A 244 -12.47 7.49 4.98
N GLU A 245 -13.03 6.79 5.96
CA GLU A 245 -13.87 5.62 5.71
C GLU A 245 -15.14 5.99 4.90
N ARG A 246 -15.78 7.10 5.22
CA ARG A 246 -16.92 7.60 4.47
C ARG A 246 -16.55 8.00 3.04
N GLY A 247 -15.41 8.66 2.84
CA GLY A 247 -14.90 8.98 1.51
C GLY A 247 -14.63 7.74 0.66
N LEU A 248 -13.92 6.77 1.21
CA LEU A 248 -13.64 5.49 0.54
C LEU A 248 -14.91 4.71 0.17
N LEU A 249 -15.99 4.88 0.95
CA LEU A 249 -17.25 4.17 0.77
C LEU A 249 -18.23 4.89 -0.15
N ALA A 250 -18.26 6.23 -0.11
CA ALA A 250 -19.22 7.01 -0.85
C ALA A 250 -18.92 7.04 -2.35
N ASP A 251 -17.63 7.12 -2.70
CA ASP A 251 -17.20 7.42 -4.06
C ASP A 251 -16.58 6.22 -4.79
N GLY A 252 -16.54 5.05 -4.14
CA GLY A 252 -15.92 3.86 -4.70
C GLY A 252 -14.39 3.98 -4.75
N PHE A 253 -13.74 2.97 -5.37
CA PHE A 253 -12.28 2.92 -5.48
C PHE A 253 -11.69 3.99 -6.42
N ASP A 254 -12.51 4.65 -7.23
CA ASP A 254 -12.05 5.60 -8.25
C ASP A 254 -11.46 6.89 -7.67
N GLN A 255 -11.79 7.24 -6.43
CA GLN A 255 -11.26 8.41 -5.74
C GLN A 255 -10.09 8.08 -4.80
N PHE A 256 -9.74 6.82 -4.61
CA PHE A 256 -8.61 6.48 -3.79
C PHE A 256 -7.31 6.65 -4.58
N PRO A 257 -6.29 7.32 -4.03
CA PRO A 257 -5.04 7.61 -4.75
C PRO A 257 -4.21 6.34 -4.91
N ALA A 258 -4.56 5.53 -5.90
CA ALA A 258 -3.75 4.43 -6.38
C ALA A 258 -3.32 4.75 -7.81
N GLU A 259 -2.02 4.99 -7.98
CA GLU A 259 -1.42 5.33 -9.26
C GLU A 259 -1.16 4.07 -10.09
N PRO A 260 -1.68 3.99 -11.32
CA PRO A 260 -1.42 2.87 -12.20
C PRO A 260 -0.02 2.95 -12.80
N PHE A 261 0.68 1.81 -12.86
CA PHE A 261 1.96 1.70 -13.58
C PHE A 261 2.04 0.46 -14.47
N GLY A 262 0.93 -0.26 -14.62
CA GLY A 262 0.83 -1.38 -15.54
C GLY A 262 0.79 -0.94 -17.01
N ILE A 263 1.18 -1.83 -17.91
CA ILE A 263 1.09 -1.63 -19.37
C ILE A 263 0.07 -2.60 -19.95
N PRO A 264 -0.92 -2.11 -20.73
CA PRO A 264 -1.93 -2.97 -21.33
C PRO A 264 -1.33 -4.17 -22.08
N GLY A 265 -1.81 -5.38 -21.76
CA GLY A 265 -1.32 -6.62 -22.36
C GLY A 265 0.04 -7.12 -21.85
N VAL A 266 0.73 -6.37 -21.02
CA VAL A 266 2.03 -6.75 -20.43
C VAL A 266 1.90 -6.99 -18.93
N SER A 267 1.29 -6.05 -18.20
CA SER A 267 1.17 -6.12 -16.76
C SER A 267 0.01 -5.27 -16.25
N VAL A 268 -0.44 -5.58 -15.03
CA VAL A 268 -1.31 -4.72 -14.22
C VAL A 268 -0.56 -4.38 -12.95
N GLY A 269 -0.48 -3.10 -12.63
CA GLY A 269 0.19 -2.63 -11.43
C GLY A 269 -0.42 -1.33 -10.92
N PHE A 270 -0.57 -1.25 -9.60
CA PHE A 270 -1.02 -0.06 -8.88
C PHE A 270 -0.17 0.16 -7.64
N ALA A 271 0.10 1.41 -7.33
CA ALA A 271 0.80 1.84 -6.13
C ALA A 271 -0.08 2.82 -5.34
N ALA A 272 -0.07 2.70 -4.02
CA ALA A 272 -0.64 3.65 -3.07
C ALA A 272 0.39 3.98 -1.99
N TRP A 273 0.08 4.83 -1.03
CA TRP A 273 1.04 5.36 -0.06
C TRP A 273 1.75 4.30 0.83
N SER A 274 1.14 3.14 1.07
CA SER A 274 1.77 2.04 1.84
C SER A 274 1.47 0.68 1.25
N GLY A 275 1.10 0.62 -0.02
CA GLY A 275 0.77 -0.61 -0.70
C GLY A 275 1.07 -0.55 -2.19
N LEU A 276 1.60 -1.65 -2.72
CA LEU A 276 1.82 -1.86 -4.14
C LEU A 276 1.32 -3.25 -4.50
N ALA A 277 0.66 -3.39 -5.62
CA ALA A 277 0.28 -4.69 -6.13
C ALA A 277 0.55 -4.79 -7.63
N TYR A 278 0.98 -5.97 -8.07
CA TYR A 278 1.43 -6.19 -9.43
C TYR A 278 1.14 -7.60 -9.91
N HIS A 279 0.79 -7.71 -11.18
CA HIS A 279 0.65 -8.96 -11.92
C HIS A 279 1.27 -8.85 -13.31
N ALA A 280 2.18 -9.77 -13.63
CA ALA A 280 2.77 -9.90 -14.96
C ALA A 280 1.84 -10.76 -15.85
N ILE A 281 1.24 -10.14 -16.88
CA ILE A 281 0.44 -10.84 -17.89
C ILE A 281 1.38 -11.53 -18.89
N SER A 282 2.45 -10.85 -19.29
CA SER A 282 3.50 -11.36 -20.19
C SER A 282 4.84 -11.31 -19.43
N PRO A 283 5.22 -12.36 -18.69
CA PRO A 283 6.37 -12.33 -17.79
C PRO A 283 7.71 -11.95 -18.47
N GLU A 284 7.88 -12.32 -19.75
CA GLU A 284 9.07 -12.01 -20.53
C GLU A 284 9.22 -10.52 -20.89
N ARG A 285 8.15 -9.76 -20.77
CA ARG A 285 8.09 -8.32 -21.09
C ARG A 285 7.79 -7.45 -19.87
N ALA A 286 7.37 -8.08 -18.80
CA ALA A 286 6.96 -7.44 -17.57
C ALA A 286 8.17 -7.14 -16.66
N LEU A 287 7.99 -6.23 -15.69
CA LEU A 287 8.99 -6.02 -14.64
C LEU A 287 9.18 -7.30 -13.82
N THR A 288 10.40 -7.59 -13.51
CA THR A 288 10.76 -8.68 -12.61
C THR A 288 10.48 -8.32 -11.15
N ALA A 289 10.35 -9.33 -10.29
CA ALA A 289 10.22 -9.10 -8.86
C ALA A 289 11.41 -8.31 -8.30
N ASP A 290 12.63 -8.61 -8.74
CA ASP A 290 13.85 -7.96 -8.25
C ASP A 290 13.89 -6.46 -8.62
N GLU A 291 13.42 -6.09 -9.80
CA GLU A 291 13.33 -4.68 -10.21
C GLU A 291 12.32 -3.91 -9.34
N LEU A 292 11.16 -4.52 -9.07
CA LEU A 292 10.13 -3.95 -8.20
C LEU A 292 10.66 -3.80 -6.75
N LEU A 293 11.29 -4.85 -6.22
CA LEU A 293 11.86 -4.89 -4.87
C LEU A 293 12.98 -3.85 -4.69
N SER A 294 13.88 -3.78 -5.66
CA SER A 294 15.02 -2.86 -5.60
C SER A 294 14.56 -1.41 -5.52
N LEU A 295 13.59 -1.02 -6.35
CA LEU A 295 13.06 0.34 -6.35
C LEU A 295 12.34 0.65 -5.03
N GLU A 296 11.52 -0.29 -4.54
CA GLU A 296 10.75 -0.06 -3.31
C GLU A 296 11.65 0.06 -2.09
N ILE A 297 12.70 -0.76 -1.97
CA ILE A 297 13.70 -0.66 -0.91
C ILE A 297 14.38 0.73 -0.94
N ASP A 298 14.72 1.25 -2.11
CA ASP A 298 15.33 2.58 -2.26
C ASP A 298 14.37 3.69 -1.81
N VAL A 299 13.09 3.61 -2.19
CA VAL A 299 12.06 4.56 -1.77
C VAL A 299 11.90 4.54 -0.26
N GLN A 300 11.80 3.36 0.36
CA GLN A 300 11.63 3.22 1.80
C GLN A 300 12.84 3.72 2.57
N MET A 301 14.04 3.42 2.11
CA MET A 301 15.29 3.92 2.69
C MET A 301 15.33 5.46 2.68
N LEU A 302 15.08 6.07 1.52
CA LEU A 302 15.18 7.52 1.39
C LEU A 302 14.07 8.25 2.15
N TRP A 303 12.84 7.70 2.13
CA TRP A 303 11.72 8.25 2.88
C TRP A 303 12.04 8.29 4.39
N THR A 304 12.55 7.18 4.93
CA THR A 304 12.92 7.06 6.35
C THR A 304 14.07 8.00 6.72
N TYR A 305 15.06 8.12 5.84
CA TYR A 305 16.16 9.06 6.05
C TYR A 305 15.68 10.52 6.09
N CYS A 306 14.80 10.91 5.15
CA CYS A 306 14.20 12.26 5.16
C CYS A 306 13.37 12.51 6.43
N ARG A 307 12.60 11.51 6.87
CA ARG A 307 11.81 11.60 8.10
C ARG A 307 12.69 11.78 9.33
N HIS A 308 13.83 11.07 9.38
CA HIS A 308 14.80 11.25 10.45
C HIS A 308 15.34 12.69 10.52
N ILE A 309 15.73 13.26 9.38
CA ILE A 309 16.21 14.65 9.30
C ILE A 309 15.16 15.62 9.85
N GLN A 310 13.92 15.50 9.41
CA GLN A 310 12.82 16.35 9.87
C GLN A 310 12.64 16.25 11.39
N ARG A 311 12.59 15.02 11.91
CA ARG A 311 12.42 14.79 13.35
C ARG A 311 13.59 15.34 14.16
N ALA A 312 14.81 15.20 13.69
CA ALA A 312 15.99 15.74 14.38
C ALA A 312 15.90 17.26 14.53
N VAL A 313 15.49 17.97 13.48
CA VAL A 313 15.29 19.43 13.53
C VAL A 313 14.12 19.81 14.46
N GLU A 314 12.97 19.11 14.35
CA GLU A 314 11.81 19.31 15.24
C GLU A 314 12.19 19.16 16.73
N GLU A 315 13.10 18.26 17.04
CA GLU A 315 13.61 17.99 18.39
C GLU A 315 14.82 18.85 18.78
N GLY A 316 15.21 19.80 17.94
CA GLY A 316 16.37 20.68 18.19
C GLY A 316 17.73 19.98 18.17
N ARG A 317 17.82 18.80 17.55
CA ARG A 317 19.05 18.04 17.37
C ARG A 317 19.71 18.39 16.04
N ASP A 318 21.04 18.26 15.96
CA ASP A 318 21.72 18.37 14.67
C ASP A 318 21.32 17.19 13.77
N PRO A 319 20.67 17.45 12.61
CA PRO A 319 20.25 16.40 11.70
C PRO A 319 21.42 15.76 10.95
N VAL A 320 22.60 16.38 10.92
CA VAL A 320 23.77 15.93 10.17
C VAL A 320 24.66 15.08 11.08
N MET A 321 24.45 13.78 11.03
CA MET A 321 25.28 12.81 11.75
C MET A 321 26.66 12.60 11.09
N SER A 322 26.83 13.01 9.82
CA SER A 322 28.08 12.90 9.07
C SER A 322 28.01 13.79 7.83
N GLU A 323 29.07 14.53 7.53
CA GLU A 323 29.19 15.33 6.29
C GLU A 323 28.91 14.52 5.01
N ARG A 324 29.23 13.21 5.05
CA ARG A 324 29.01 12.27 3.92
C ARG A 324 27.54 12.11 3.56
N PHE A 325 26.62 12.17 4.55
CA PHE A 325 25.20 11.92 4.39
C PHE A 325 24.33 13.17 4.52
N GLY A 326 24.90 14.35 4.34
CA GLY A 326 24.17 15.62 4.34
C GLY A 326 23.52 15.95 2.99
N TRP A 327 23.52 17.23 2.67
CA TRP A 327 22.91 17.82 1.47
C TRP A 327 23.28 17.12 0.15
N ARG A 328 24.57 16.80 -0.05
CA ARG A 328 25.04 16.16 -1.29
C ARG A 328 24.44 14.77 -1.49
N PHE A 329 24.29 14.02 -0.39
CA PHE A 329 23.64 12.72 -0.43
C PHE A 329 22.18 12.82 -0.83
N LEU A 330 21.39 13.69 -0.18
CA LEU A 330 19.98 13.91 -0.52
C LEU A 330 19.79 14.35 -1.96
N ARG A 331 20.61 15.26 -2.45
CA ARG A 331 20.58 15.74 -3.84
C ARG A 331 20.86 14.60 -4.83
N GLY A 332 21.87 13.78 -4.56
CA GLY A 332 22.19 12.61 -5.39
C GLY A 332 21.09 11.57 -5.40
N ALA A 333 20.53 11.27 -4.23
CA ALA A 333 19.41 10.34 -4.08
C ALA A 333 18.14 10.83 -4.80
N HIS A 334 17.80 12.11 -4.65
CA HIS A 334 16.69 12.74 -5.37
C HIS A 334 16.85 12.60 -6.88
N SER A 335 18.01 13.00 -7.41
CA SER A 335 18.28 12.90 -8.85
C SER A 335 18.11 11.47 -9.38
N ARG A 336 18.54 10.45 -8.63
CA ARG A 336 18.41 9.04 -9.04
C ARG A 336 16.98 8.54 -9.06
N LEU A 337 16.15 8.97 -8.13
CA LEU A 337 14.75 8.54 -8.06
C LEU A 337 13.83 9.35 -8.97
N THR A 338 14.19 10.58 -9.30
CA THR A 338 13.32 11.45 -10.11
C THR A 338 13.73 11.57 -11.57
N THR A 339 14.99 11.30 -11.91
CA THR A 339 15.50 11.44 -13.28
C THR A 339 15.44 10.10 -14.00
N ALA A 340 14.82 10.06 -15.18
CA ALA A 340 14.81 8.89 -16.05
C ALA A 340 16.25 8.52 -16.47
N ARG A 341 16.57 7.24 -16.42
CA ARG A 341 17.87 6.72 -16.87
C ARG A 341 17.83 6.45 -18.37
N ALA A 342 18.94 6.63 -19.06
CA ALA A 342 19.03 6.45 -20.51
C ALA A 342 18.65 5.04 -21.01
N GLN A 343 18.72 4.03 -20.14
CA GLN A 343 18.37 2.63 -20.44
C GLN A 343 17.07 2.19 -19.75
N GLU A 344 16.34 3.11 -19.14
CA GLU A 344 15.11 2.81 -18.41
C GLU A 344 13.97 2.53 -19.41
N THR A 345 13.28 1.42 -19.24
CA THR A 345 12.07 1.14 -20.03
C THR A 345 10.91 2.05 -19.60
N ALA A 346 9.93 2.24 -20.47
CA ALA A 346 8.72 2.99 -20.12
C ALA A 346 8.04 2.43 -18.86
N GLN A 347 8.08 1.13 -18.67
CA GLN A 347 7.48 0.46 -17.52
C GLN A 347 8.21 0.76 -16.20
N HIS A 348 9.55 0.75 -16.22
CA HIS A 348 10.36 1.18 -15.07
C HIS A 348 10.08 2.64 -14.72
N CYS A 349 9.98 3.50 -15.73
CA CYS A 349 9.67 4.91 -15.53
C CYS A 349 8.32 5.11 -14.87
N LEU A 350 7.27 4.45 -15.36
CA LEU A 350 5.91 4.51 -14.79
C LEU A 350 5.87 3.99 -13.34
N MET A 351 6.48 2.84 -13.08
CA MET A 351 6.56 2.29 -11.73
C MET A 351 7.28 3.24 -10.77
N ARG A 352 8.46 3.72 -11.15
CA ARG A 352 9.25 4.65 -10.34
C ARG A 352 8.46 5.93 -10.05
N GLN A 353 7.79 6.49 -11.06
CA GLN A 353 6.93 7.65 -10.89
C GLN A 353 5.78 7.37 -9.92
N ALA A 354 5.09 6.25 -10.08
CA ALA A 354 4.00 5.85 -9.19
C ALA A 354 4.48 5.67 -7.75
N ALA A 355 5.56 4.91 -7.51
CA ALA A 355 6.10 4.67 -6.17
C ALA A 355 6.58 5.97 -5.50
N VAL A 356 7.28 6.84 -6.22
CA VAL A 356 7.79 8.11 -5.70
C VAL A 356 6.64 9.08 -5.39
N THR A 357 5.65 9.19 -6.29
CA THR A 357 4.51 10.09 -6.10
C THR A 357 3.62 9.65 -4.94
N THR A 358 3.23 8.38 -4.92
CA THR A 358 2.30 7.88 -3.88
C THR A 358 2.90 7.81 -2.48
N SER A 359 4.23 7.66 -2.38
CA SER A 359 4.92 7.72 -1.09
C SER A 359 5.03 9.14 -0.50
N GLY A 360 4.71 10.19 -1.27
CA GLY A 360 4.93 11.57 -0.86
C GLY A 360 6.41 11.93 -0.69
N LEU A 361 7.29 11.17 -1.33
CA LEU A 361 8.75 11.35 -1.21
C LEU A 361 9.24 12.71 -1.73
N PRO A 362 8.71 13.30 -2.82
CA PRO A 362 9.13 14.62 -3.28
C PRO A 362 8.96 15.71 -2.23
N GLU A 363 7.83 15.74 -1.54
CA GLU A 363 7.53 16.69 -0.47
C GLU A 363 8.44 16.46 0.73
N ARG A 364 8.65 15.20 1.11
CA ARG A 364 9.56 14.82 2.18
C ARG A 364 11.01 15.24 1.89
N LEU A 365 11.48 15.03 0.67
CA LEU A 365 12.81 15.46 0.24
C LEU A 365 12.96 16.97 0.30
N ALA A 366 11.97 17.72 -0.17
CA ALA A 366 11.99 19.19 -0.12
C ALA A 366 12.05 19.69 1.32
N GLN A 367 11.25 19.10 2.23
CA GLN A 367 11.25 19.43 3.66
C GLN A 367 12.58 19.09 4.34
N ALA A 368 13.14 17.90 4.08
CA ALA A 368 14.44 17.50 4.61
C ALA A 368 15.58 18.40 4.11
N GLN A 369 15.53 18.79 2.85
CA GLN A 369 16.49 19.73 2.28
C GLN A 369 16.39 21.14 2.90
N ALA A 370 15.18 21.62 3.17
CA ALA A 370 14.96 22.88 3.86
C ALA A 370 15.51 22.84 5.30
N ALA A 371 15.22 21.75 6.02
CA ALA A 371 15.70 21.52 7.38
C ALA A 371 17.24 21.50 7.48
N LEU A 372 17.91 20.84 6.53
CA LEU A 372 19.38 20.83 6.48
C LEU A 372 19.97 22.23 6.25
N ARG A 373 19.37 23.02 5.35
CA ARG A 373 19.80 24.40 5.10
C ARG A 373 19.66 25.28 6.34
N GLU A 374 18.55 25.13 7.06
CA GLU A 374 18.33 25.86 8.30
C GLU A 374 19.36 25.49 9.36
N ALA A 375 19.66 24.21 9.54
CA ALA A 375 20.67 23.74 10.47
C ALA A 375 22.08 24.23 10.10
N GLU A 376 22.45 24.28 8.82
CA GLU A 376 23.72 24.88 8.36
C GLU A 376 23.81 26.37 8.69
N LEU A 377 22.77 27.14 8.39
CA LEU A 377 22.73 28.59 8.72
C LEU A 377 22.85 28.89 10.22
N MET A 378 22.25 28.03 11.06
CA MET A 378 22.36 28.17 12.52
C MET A 378 23.78 27.88 13.03
N ARG A 379 24.46 26.88 12.48
CA ARG A 379 25.87 26.57 12.80
C ARG A 379 26.81 27.71 12.43
N ASP A 380 26.66 28.28 11.24
CA ASP A 380 27.49 29.39 10.78
C ASP A 380 27.33 30.64 11.68
N ARG A 381 26.09 30.90 12.14
CA ARG A 381 25.81 32.00 13.08
C ARG A 381 26.36 31.76 14.50
N GLY A 382 26.41 30.51 14.93
CA GLY A 382 26.96 30.16 16.25
C GLY A 382 28.49 30.10 16.29
N SER A 383 29.13 30.08 15.12
CA SER A 383 30.59 30.05 14.95
C SER A 383 31.22 31.45 14.74
N ALA A 384 30.39 32.48 14.55
CA ALA A 384 30.77 33.88 14.39
C ALA A 384 30.57 34.65 15.70
#